data_addb65f7a379d5591ef424eeaada8451
#
_entry.id   addb65f7a379d5591ef424eeaada8451
#
_cell.length_a   1.000
_cell.length_b   1.000
_cell.length_c   1.000
_cell.angle_alpha   90.00
_cell.angle_beta   90.00
_cell.angle_gamma   90.00
#
_symmetry.space_group_name_H-M   'P 1'
#
loop_
_entity.id
_entity.type
_entity.pdbx_description
1 polymer ?
#
loop_
_entity_poly.entity_id
_entity_poly.type
_entity_poly.pdbx_seq_one_letter_code
_entity_poly.pdbx_strand_id
1 'polypeptide(L)'
;MKKIILFALVASTITVSPLAAIGGIGFQLGQGAFTVASTEDVDETGFITVTTGEFANPFNLGVYLYLDIIPIVDLEADIQVTASEYDFEFTNNLGTAGPYNGYWGGVSTHITVRKEIFGLGIPFLGGGNLFAGGGYNMHTFAPLADLSLVESLTGDLTEEPEFSEAELEEFVNENKIDKSGFHVQAGFQFKLLMIDTFVFYRQSFGEFEDIMGKEVWTFGSLNIRLGLGI
;
A
#
# COMPACT_ATOMS: atom_id res chain seq x y z
N MET A 1 -29.37 7.49 23.33
CA MET A 1 -29.72 8.91 23.14
C MET A 1 -28.66 9.87 23.74
N LYS A 2 -28.16 9.70 24.96
CA LYS A 2 -27.16 10.63 25.57
C LYS A 2 -25.81 10.73 24.82
N LYS A 3 -25.35 9.66 24.18
CA LYS A 3 -24.07 9.67 23.42
C LYS A 3 -24.17 10.41 22.08
N ILE A 4 -25.34 10.41 21.44
CA ILE A 4 -25.58 11.14 20.18
C ILE A 4 -25.66 12.65 20.43
N ILE A 5 -26.24 13.05 21.57
CA ILE A 5 -26.36 14.47 21.96
C ILE A 5 -24.96 15.05 22.28
N LEU A 6 -24.08 14.26 22.89
CA LEU A 6 -22.72 14.70 23.19
C LEU A 6 -21.90 14.92 21.88
N PHE A 7 -22.09 14.05 20.88
CA PHE A 7 -21.42 14.18 19.58
C PHE A 7 -21.93 15.40 18.80
N ALA A 8 -23.24 15.67 18.85
CA ALA A 8 -23.86 16.86 18.26
C ALA A 8 -23.43 18.16 18.95
N LEU A 9 -23.25 18.12 20.28
CA LEU A 9 -22.81 19.30 21.06
C LEU A 9 -21.34 19.65 20.80
N VAL A 10 -20.47 18.65 20.64
CA VAL A 10 -19.06 18.86 20.24
C VAL A 10 -18.97 19.40 18.81
N ALA A 11 -19.81 18.93 17.91
CA ALA A 11 -19.86 19.43 16.54
C ALA A 11 -20.38 20.86 16.40
N SER A 12 -21.22 21.32 17.36
CA SER A 12 -21.83 22.67 17.30
C SER A 12 -20.99 23.76 17.97
N THR A 13 -19.96 23.44 18.74
CA THR A 13 -19.08 24.44 19.38
C THR A 13 -17.87 24.83 18.54
N ILE A 14 -17.66 24.17 17.40
CA ILE A 14 -16.57 24.50 16.49
C ILE A 14 -17.08 25.63 15.56
N THR A 15 -17.00 26.87 16.04
CA THR A 15 -17.06 28.05 15.16
C THR A 15 -15.76 28.11 14.36
N VAL A 16 -15.70 27.30 13.32
CA VAL A 16 -14.55 27.25 12.43
C VAL A 16 -14.46 28.58 11.70
N SER A 17 -13.36 29.30 11.90
CA SER A 17 -12.90 30.27 10.90
C SER A 17 -12.91 29.56 9.55
N PRO A 18 -13.54 30.07 8.50
CA PRO A 18 -13.78 29.34 7.25
C PRO A 18 -12.52 28.96 6.44
N LEU A 19 -11.37 28.90 7.08
CA LEU A 19 -10.05 28.70 6.46
C LEU A 19 -9.15 27.68 7.17
N ALA A 20 -9.54 27.17 8.32
CA ALA A 20 -8.81 26.10 8.98
C ALA A 20 -9.65 24.82 8.89
N ALA A 21 -9.42 24.03 7.86
CA ALA A 21 -9.92 22.66 7.85
C ALA A 21 -9.32 21.94 9.05
N ILE A 22 -10.17 21.42 9.95
CA ILE A 22 -9.74 20.66 11.13
C ILE A 22 -9.22 19.28 10.73
N GLY A 23 -9.50 18.89 9.51
CA GLY A 23 -9.08 17.64 8.93
C GLY A 23 -9.50 17.52 7.47
N GLY A 24 -9.24 16.39 6.89
CA GLY A 24 -9.67 16.08 5.52
C GLY A 24 -9.70 14.58 5.25
N ILE A 25 -10.44 14.23 4.20
CA ILE A 25 -10.58 12.87 3.71
C ILE A 25 -10.51 12.87 2.19
N GLY A 26 -9.97 11.83 1.61
CA GLY A 26 -9.90 11.71 0.16
C GLY A 26 -9.31 10.40 -0.33
N PHE A 27 -9.00 10.41 -1.62
CA PHE A 27 -8.41 9.28 -2.33
C PHE A 27 -6.92 9.50 -2.56
N GLN A 28 -6.19 8.39 -2.64
CA GLN A 28 -4.77 8.36 -2.94
C GLN A 28 -4.55 7.47 -4.16
N LEU A 29 -3.72 7.94 -5.07
CA LEU A 29 -3.14 7.19 -6.17
C LEU A 29 -1.63 7.24 -6.05
N GLY A 30 -0.94 6.18 -6.48
CA GLY A 30 0.51 6.18 -6.42
C GLY A 30 1.13 5.05 -7.21
N GLN A 31 2.44 5.04 -7.16
CA GLN A 31 3.26 4.02 -7.78
C GLN A 31 4.41 3.66 -6.84
N GLY A 32 4.64 2.37 -6.65
CA GLY A 32 5.82 1.87 -5.96
C GLY A 32 7.07 2.23 -6.73
N ALA A 33 8.10 2.68 -6.05
CA ALA A 33 9.41 2.94 -6.62
C ALA A 33 10.37 1.81 -6.22
N PHE A 34 10.00 0.58 -6.56
CA PHE A 34 10.75 -0.63 -6.25
C PHE A 34 10.49 -1.72 -7.29
N THR A 35 11.31 -2.75 -7.23
CA THR A 35 11.24 -3.94 -8.06
C THR A 35 11.11 -5.17 -7.17
N VAL A 36 10.18 -6.04 -7.48
CA VAL A 36 10.09 -7.40 -6.94
C VAL A 36 10.93 -8.29 -7.85
N ALA A 37 11.91 -8.97 -7.28
CA ALA A 37 12.83 -9.79 -8.06
C ALA A 37 12.15 -11.08 -8.54
N SER A 38 12.66 -11.64 -9.63
CA SER A 38 12.33 -13.00 -10.03
C SER A 38 12.73 -13.98 -8.94
N THR A 39 11.91 -14.99 -8.70
CA THR A 39 12.20 -16.09 -7.77
C THR A 39 12.22 -17.40 -8.54
N GLU A 40 12.97 -18.35 -8.03
CA GLU A 40 13.02 -19.73 -8.50
C GLU A 40 12.86 -20.63 -7.28
N ASP A 41 11.78 -21.40 -7.25
CA ASP A 41 11.51 -22.40 -6.22
C ASP A 41 11.63 -23.78 -6.81
N VAL A 42 12.50 -24.62 -6.24
CA VAL A 42 12.91 -25.91 -6.79
C VAL A 42 12.63 -27.00 -5.76
N ASP A 43 12.00 -28.09 -6.18
CA ASP A 43 11.76 -29.24 -5.32
C ASP A 43 13.05 -29.95 -4.87
N GLU A 44 12.94 -30.84 -3.88
CA GLU A 44 14.10 -31.58 -3.34
C GLU A 44 14.83 -32.44 -4.40
N THR A 45 14.16 -32.82 -5.48
CA THR A 45 14.73 -33.66 -6.55
C THR A 45 15.43 -32.83 -7.64
N GLY A 46 15.16 -31.53 -7.71
CA GLY A 46 15.67 -30.64 -8.76
C GLY A 46 15.00 -30.78 -10.11
N PHE A 47 13.87 -31.53 -10.19
CA PHE A 47 13.14 -31.76 -11.44
C PHE A 47 11.88 -30.92 -11.60
N ILE A 48 11.41 -30.34 -10.51
CA ILE A 48 10.19 -29.52 -10.49
C ILE A 48 10.57 -28.12 -10.06
N THR A 49 10.19 -27.12 -10.85
CA THR A 49 10.59 -25.74 -10.62
C THR A 49 9.42 -24.81 -10.91
N VAL A 50 9.19 -23.83 -10.04
CA VAL A 50 8.36 -22.64 -10.29
C VAL A 50 9.26 -21.44 -10.41
N THR A 51 9.18 -20.73 -11.53
CA THR A 51 9.95 -19.51 -11.77
C THR A 51 9.00 -18.34 -11.92
N THR A 52 9.20 -17.26 -11.15
CA THR A 52 8.43 -16.01 -11.31
C THR A 52 9.25 -14.96 -12.04
N GLY A 53 8.59 -14.18 -12.89
CA GLY A 53 9.20 -13.04 -13.56
C GLY A 53 9.38 -11.84 -12.62
N GLU A 54 10.39 -11.01 -12.91
CA GLU A 54 10.60 -9.73 -12.23
C GLU A 54 9.53 -8.72 -12.67
N PHE A 55 9.03 -7.90 -11.75
CA PHE A 55 8.16 -6.77 -12.04
C PHE A 55 8.51 -5.56 -11.21
N ALA A 56 8.17 -4.37 -11.73
CA ALA A 56 8.55 -3.12 -11.11
C ALA A 56 7.40 -2.12 -11.06
N ASN A 57 7.52 -1.17 -10.15
CA ASN A 57 6.64 -0.01 -10.05
C ASN A 57 5.15 -0.37 -9.92
N PRO A 58 4.75 -1.23 -8.97
CA PRO A 58 3.36 -1.59 -8.77
C PRO A 58 2.48 -0.37 -8.53
N PHE A 59 1.23 -0.43 -8.98
CA PHE A 59 0.25 0.64 -8.81
C PHE A 59 -0.34 0.61 -7.41
N ASN A 60 -0.59 1.79 -6.83
CA ASN A 60 -1.21 1.99 -5.53
C ASN A 60 -2.51 2.77 -5.66
N LEU A 61 -3.56 2.28 -4.98
CA LEU A 61 -4.84 2.97 -4.82
C LEU A 61 -5.24 2.95 -3.35
N GLY A 62 -5.72 4.07 -2.81
CA GLY A 62 -6.07 4.12 -1.39
C GLY A 62 -7.01 5.25 -1.01
N VAL A 63 -7.29 5.27 0.27
CA VAL A 63 -8.04 6.35 0.94
C VAL A 63 -7.22 6.88 2.10
N TYR A 64 -7.38 8.14 2.42
CA TYR A 64 -6.70 8.77 3.54
C TYR A 64 -7.63 9.68 4.32
N LEU A 65 -7.25 9.91 5.57
CA LEU A 65 -7.82 10.94 6.42
C LEU A 65 -6.67 11.64 7.17
N TYR A 66 -6.84 12.90 7.49
CA TYR A 66 -5.94 13.63 8.39
C TYR A 66 -6.72 14.54 9.35
N LEU A 67 -6.09 14.86 10.49
CA LEU A 67 -6.63 15.73 11.53
C LEU A 67 -5.58 16.78 11.90
N ASP A 68 -5.94 18.05 11.76
CA ASP A 68 -5.14 19.24 12.08
C ASP A 68 -5.53 19.85 13.44
N ILE A 69 -5.90 18.98 14.42
CA ILE A 69 -6.35 19.46 15.74
C ILE A 69 -5.20 19.71 16.73
N ILE A 70 -4.01 19.23 16.41
CA ILE A 70 -2.83 19.41 17.27
C ILE A 70 -2.03 20.61 16.73
N PRO A 71 -1.81 21.69 17.51
CA PRO A 71 -1.24 22.95 16.99
C PRO A 71 0.14 22.86 16.33
N ILE A 72 0.85 21.75 16.48
CA ILE A 72 2.25 21.62 16.04
C ILE A 72 2.41 20.55 14.97
N VAL A 73 1.51 19.56 14.93
CA VAL A 73 1.58 18.40 14.04
C VAL A 73 0.19 17.94 13.64
N ASP A 74 0.07 17.38 12.46
CA ASP A 74 -1.12 16.73 11.95
C ASP A 74 -1.00 15.22 12.18
N LEU A 75 -2.10 14.57 12.49
CA LEU A 75 -2.21 13.12 12.52
C LEU A 75 -2.88 12.64 11.23
N GLU A 76 -2.27 11.68 10.57
CA GLU A 76 -2.74 11.16 9.30
C GLU A 76 -2.83 9.63 9.35
N ALA A 77 -3.87 9.07 8.73
CA ALA A 77 -3.99 7.65 8.50
C ALA A 77 -4.38 7.39 7.05
N ASP A 78 -3.79 6.39 6.43
CA ASP A 78 -4.18 5.93 5.11
C ASP A 78 -4.15 4.40 5.00
N ILE A 79 -5.02 3.89 4.12
CA ILE A 79 -5.06 2.49 3.71
C ILE A 79 -4.94 2.49 2.20
N GLN A 80 -4.00 1.70 1.67
CA GLN A 80 -3.78 1.56 0.24
C GLN A 80 -3.71 0.09 -0.16
N VAL A 81 -4.23 -0.21 -1.32
CA VAL A 81 -4.04 -1.47 -2.05
C VAL A 81 -2.92 -1.26 -3.06
N THR A 82 -1.99 -2.19 -3.10
CA THR A 82 -0.91 -2.25 -4.09
C THR A 82 -1.18 -3.43 -5.00
N ALA A 83 -1.00 -3.28 -6.32
CA ALA A 83 -1.20 -4.36 -7.27
C ALA A 83 -0.22 -4.26 -8.45
N SER A 84 0.17 -5.43 -8.97
CA SER A 84 0.95 -5.60 -10.19
C SER A 84 0.62 -6.93 -10.85
N GLU A 85 0.82 -7.01 -12.16
CA GLU A 85 0.84 -8.26 -12.89
C GLU A 85 2.28 -8.78 -12.96
N TYR A 86 2.43 -10.11 -13.01
CA TYR A 86 3.72 -10.77 -13.25
C TYR A 86 3.48 -12.09 -13.95
N ASP A 87 4.51 -12.61 -14.64
CA ASP A 87 4.47 -13.90 -15.29
C ASP A 87 5.12 -14.97 -14.40
N PHE A 88 4.63 -16.20 -14.47
CA PHE A 88 5.30 -17.34 -13.86
C PHE A 88 5.24 -18.56 -14.76
N GLU A 89 6.21 -19.46 -14.61
CA GLU A 89 6.35 -20.70 -15.36
C GLU A 89 6.50 -21.86 -14.40
N PHE A 90 5.94 -23.00 -14.77
CA PHE A 90 6.06 -24.24 -14.06
C PHE A 90 6.79 -25.26 -14.94
N THR A 91 7.84 -25.88 -14.44
CA THR A 91 8.62 -26.91 -15.13
C THR A 91 8.57 -28.21 -14.35
N ASN A 92 8.32 -29.32 -15.03
CA ASN A 92 8.40 -30.66 -14.48
C ASN A 92 9.03 -31.63 -15.50
N ASN A 93 9.01 -32.93 -15.19
CA ASN A 93 9.57 -34.00 -16.05
C ASN A 93 8.90 -34.12 -17.43
N LEU A 94 7.73 -33.53 -17.62
CA LEU A 94 6.98 -33.53 -18.89
C LEU A 94 7.34 -32.34 -19.78
N GLY A 95 7.86 -31.27 -19.18
CA GLY A 95 8.23 -30.02 -19.87
C GLY A 95 7.93 -28.78 -19.08
N THR A 96 7.97 -27.62 -19.74
CA THR A 96 7.63 -26.31 -19.16
C THR A 96 6.25 -25.90 -19.63
N ALA A 97 5.38 -25.56 -18.66
CA ALA A 97 4.06 -24.98 -18.87
C ALA A 97 4.07 -23.48 -18.51
N GLY A 98 3.35 -22.68 -19.29
CA GLY A 98 3.32 -21.21 -19.14
C GLY A 98 3.95 -20.49 -20.34
N PRO A 99 4.30 -19.17 -20.22
CA PRO A 99 4.08 -18.38 -19.00
C PRO A 99 2.59 -18.16 -18.68
N TYR A 100 2.28 -18.19 -17.40
CA TYR A 100 0.96 -17.84 -16.88
C TYR A 100 1.01 -16.43 -16.32
N ASN A 101 -0.10 -15.67 -16.45
CA ASN A 101 -0.22 -14.35 -15.85
C ASN A 101 -0.71 -14.47 -14.41
N GLY A 102 0.11 -14.02 -13.47
CA GLY A 102 -0.22 -13.90 -12.05
C GLY A 102 -0.50 -12.46 -11.65
N TYR A 103 -1.22 -12.31 -10.54
CA TYR A 103 -1.45 -11.00 -9.90
C TYR A 103 -0.79 -11.01 -8.53
N TRP A 104 0.05 -10.02 -8.30
CA TRP A 104 0.65 -9.77 -7.00
C TRP A 104 0.03 -8.52 -6.39
N GLY A 105 -0.18 -8.53 -5.09
CA GLY A 105 -0.72 -7.38 -4.42
C GLY A 105 -0.82 -7.52 -2.93
N GLY A 106 -1.26 -6.44 -2.30
CA GLY A 106 -1.43 -6.39 -0.86
C GLY A 106 -2.09 -5.12 -0.38
N VAL A 107 -2.32 -5.07 0.91
CA VAL A 107 -2.90 -3.94 1.63
C VAL A 107 -1.87 -3.37 2.59
N SER A 108 -1.74 -2.05 2.59
CA SER A 108 -0.85 -1.32 3.50
C SER A 108 -1.64 -0.28 4.27
N THR A 109 -1.41 -0.22 5.59
CA THR A 109 -1.95 0.81 6.47
C THR A 109 -0.81 1.65 7.01
N HIS A 110 -0.95 2.97 6.97
CA HIS A 110 0.05 3.91 7.49
C HIS A 110 -0.60 4.84 8.50
N ILE A 111 0.07 5.04 9.64
CA ILE A 111 -0.28 6.05 10.64
C ILE A 111 0.91 7.01 10.72
N THR A 112 0.69 8.28 10.40
CA THR A 112 1.73 9.28 10.22
C THR A 112 1.50 10.48 11.13
N VAL A 113 2.56 10.92 11.78
CA VAL A 113 2.64 12.27 12.35
C VAL A 113 3.33 13.16 11.33
N ARG A 114 2.65 14.20 10.87
CA ARG A 114 3.10 15.09 9.82
C ARG A 114 3.26 16.50 10.37
N LYS A 115 4.23 17.23 9.85
CA LYS A 115 4.47 18.65 10.19
C LYS A 115 4.64 19.46 8.93
N GLU A 116 3.98 20.61 8.89
CA GLU A 116 4.30 21.66 7.93
C GLU A 116 5.69 22.27 8.25
N ILE A 117 6.57 22.30 7.25
CA ILE A 117 7.91 22.88 7.37
C ILE A 117 7.91 24.32 6.91
N PHE A 118 7.22 24.57 5.80
CA PHE A 118 7.11 25.89 5.19
C PHE A 118 5.80 25.98 4.41
N GLY A 119 5.10 27.09 4.53
CA GLY A 119 3.85 27.31 3.81
C GLY A 119 3.70 28.75 3.35
N LEU A 120 3.02 28.91 2.21
CA LEU A 120 2.59 30.18 1.65
C LEU A 120 1.08 30.12 1.42
N GLY A 121 0.35 31.01 2.06
CA GLY A 121 -1.10 31.10 1.93
C GLY A 121 -1.56 32.42 1.34
N ILE A 122 -2.59 32.39 0.52
CA ILE A 122 -3.34 33.54 0.06
C ILE A 122 -4.65 33.53 0.84
N PRO A 123 -4.90 34.55 1.69
CA PRO A 123 -6.12 34.59 2.48
C PRO A 123 -7.37 34.33 1.62
N PHE A 124 -8.28 33.47 2.09
CA PHE A 124 -9.56 33.10 1.48
C PHE A 124 -9.50 32.29 0.19
N LEU A 125 -8.32 32.11 -0.43
CA LEU A 125 -8.19 31.37 -1.68
C LEU A 125 -7.52 30.00 -1.50
N GLY A 126 -6.52 29.90 -0.64
CA GLY A 126 -5.78 28.66 -0.45
C GLY A 126 -4.30 28.88 -0.23
N GLY A 127 -3.52 27.83 -0.31
CA GLY A 127 -2.08 27.88 -0.10
C GLY A 127 -1.34 26.65 -0.59
N GLY A 128 -0.03 26.70 -0.48
CA GLY A 128 0.86 25.58 -0.73
C GLY A 128 1.82 25.41 0.44
N ASN A 129 1.96 24.18 0.91
CA ASN A 129 2.80 23.84 2.06
C ASN A 129 3.79 22.73 1.66
N LEU A 130 5.03 22.90 2.12
CA LEU A 130 6.00 21.80 2.17
C LEU A 130 5.82 21.09 3.51
N PHE A 131 5.68 19.79 3.50
CA PHE A 131 5.55 18.99 4.71
C PHE A 131 6.54 17.82 4.76
N ALA A 132 6.82 17.37 5.97
CA ALA A 132 7.45 16.08 6.22
C ALA A 132 6.75 15.39 7.37
N GLY A 133 6.86 14.07 7.40
CA GLY A 133 6.26 13.25 8.43
C GLY A 133 6.95 11.90 8.55
N GLY A 134 6.57 11.17 9.56
CA GLY A 134 7.00 9.80 9.78
C GLY A 134 6.02 9.06 10.66
N GLY A 135 6.05 7.76 10.60
CA GLY A 135 5.09 6.96 11.33
C GLY A 135 5.32 5.47 11.24
N TYR A 136 4.29 4.74 11.61
CA TYR A 136 4.26 3.29 11.60
C TYR A 136 3.47 2.77 10.41
N ASN A 137 3.92 1.65 9.84
CA ASN A 137 3.22 0.98 8.75
C ASN A 137 2.99 -0.51 9.05
N MET A 138 1.91 -1.03 8.49
CA MET A 138 1.56 -2.44 8.49
C MET A 138 1.24 -2.82 7.05
N HIS A 139 1.74 -3.98 6.64
CA HIS A 139 1.59 -4.50 5.28
C HIS A 139 1.13 -5.95 5.34
N THR A 140 0.17 -6.30 4.51
CA THR A 140 -0.25 -7.67 4.24
C THR A 140 -0.20 -7.88 2.74
N PHE A 141 0.64 -8.79 2.26
CA PHE A 141 0.81 -9.09 0.85
C PHE A 141 0.48 -10.55 0.53
N ALA A 142 -0.01 -10.79 -0.69
CA ALA A 142 -0.11 -12.12 -1.25
C ALA A 142 1.31 -12.65 -1.55
N PRO A 143 1.59 -13.94 -1.32
CA PRO A 143 2.85 -14.56 -1.73
C PRO A 143 2.97 -14.55 -3.27
N LEU A 144 4.20 -14.66 -3.76
CA LEU A 144 4.45 -15.01 -5.15
C LEU A 144 4.11 -16.50 -5.39
N ALA A 145 3.92 -16.87 -6.66
CA ALA A 145 3.75 -18.28 -7.01
C ALA A 145 5.01 -19.06 -6.64
N ASP A 146 4.81 -20.19 -5.97
CA ASP A 146 5.84 -21.14 -5.53
C ASP A 146 5.36 -22.57 -5.73
N LEU A 147 6.17 -23.56 -5.34
CA LEU A 147 5.78 -24.98 -5.42
C LEU A 147 4.56 -25.31 -4.56
N SER A 148 4.39 -24.64 -3.42
CA SER A 148 3.25 -24.88 -2.53
C SER A 148 1.94 -24.41 -3.13
N LEU A 149 1.95 -23.35 -3.91
CA LEU A 149 0.80 -22.92 -4.70
C LEU A 149 0.43 -23.95 -5.75
N VAL A 150 1.42 -24.43 -6.54
CA VAL A 150 1.16 -25.44 -7.58
C VAL A 150 0.64 -26.73 -6.96
N GLU A 151 1.22 -27.21 -5.86
CA GLU A 151 0.77 -28.39 -5.14
C GLU A 151 -0.68 -28.23 -4.62
N SER A 152 -1.04 -27.06 -4.11
CA SER A 152 -2.40 -26.79 -3.62
C SER A 152 -3.44 -26.82 -4.75
N LEU A 153 -3.05 -26.43 -5.97
CA LEU A 153 -3.94 -26.34 -7.13
C LEU A 153 -4.07 -27.67 -7.88
N THR A 154 -3.04 -28.51 -7.89
CA THR A 154 -3.02 -29.77 -8.67
C THR A 154 -3.15 -31.01 -7.81
N GLY A 155 -2.81 -30.92 -6.52
CA GLY A 155 -2.64 -32.07 -5.64
C GLY A 155 -1.46 -32.98 -6.02
N ASP A 156 -0.89 -32.83 -7.21
CA ASP A 156 0.27 -33.56 -7.72
C ASP A 156 1.10 -32.66 -8.67
N LEU A 157 2.35 -32.40 -8.31
CA LEU A 157 3.29 -31.59 -9.10
C LEU A 157 3.67 -32.18 -10.46
N THR A 158 3.23 -33.40 -10.78
CA THR A 158 3.45 -34.04 -12.08
C THR A 158 2.36 -33.73 -13.10
N GLU A 159 1.28 -33.07 -12.71
CA GLU A 159 0.16 -32.69 -13.58
C GLU A 159 0.25 -31.19 -13.98
N GLU A 160 -0.45 -30.81 -15.02
CA GLU A 160 -0.58 -29.40 -15.41
C GLU A 160 -1.59 -28.70 -14.48
N PRO A 161 -1.27 -27.52 -13.90
CA PRO A 161 -2.15 -26.83 -12.97
C PRO A 161 -3.48 -26.44 -13.61
N GLU A 162 -4.60 -26.81 -12.99
CA GLU A 162 -5.91 -26.26 -13.30
C GLU A 162 -6.25 -25.18 -12.24
N PHE A 163 -6.26 -23.91 -12.64
CA PHE A 163 -6.47 -22.81 -11.72
C PHE A 163 -7.94 -22.70 -11.28
N SER A 164 -8.20 -22.96 -9.99
CA SER A 164 -9.46 -22.72 -9.31
C SER A 164 -9.40 -21.44 -8.49
N GLU A 165 -10.33 -20.50 -8.73
CA GLU A 165 -10.41 -19.24 -7.98
C GLU A 165 -10.56 -19.44 -6.47
N ALA A 166 -11.34 -20.46 -6.06
CA ALA A 166 -11.58 -20.77 -4.65
C ALA A 166 -10.31 -21.29 -3.94
N GLU A 167 -9.56 -22.17 -4.61
CA GLU A 167 -8.32 -22.74 -4.06
C GLU A 167 -7.21 -21.67 -4.00
N LEU A 168 -7.15 -20.79 -4.99
CA LEU A 168 -6.24 -19.65 -4.97
C LEU A 168 -6.57 -18.66 -3.83
N GLU A 169 -7.86 -18.38 -3.57
CA GLU A 169 -8.28 -17.55 -2.45
C GLU A 169 -7.90 -18.18 -1.10
N GLU A 170 -8.11 -19.48 -0.93
CA GLU A 170 -7.72 -20.22 0.28
C GLU A 170 -6.21 -20.19 0.48
N PHE A 171 -5.42 -20.48 -0.57
CA PHE A 171 -3.97 -20.42 -0.53
C PHE A 171 -3.45 -19.05 -0.11
N VAL A 172 -3.95 -17.96 -0.73
CA VAL A 172 -3.54 -16.59 -0.39
C VAL A 172 -3.89 -16.24 1.06
N ASN A 173 -5.06 -16.66 1.56
CA ASN A 173 -5.47 -16.40 2.93
C ASN A 173 -4.59 -17.13 3.95
N GLU A 174 -4.14 -18.33 3.66
CA GLU A 174 -3.29 -19.14 4.54
C GLU A 174 -1.82 -18.71 4.50
N ASN A 175 -1.33 -18.26 3.34
CA ASN A 175 0.08 -17.95 3.09
C ASN A 175 0.39 -16.46 2.98
N LYS A 176 -0.55 -15.57 3.32
CA LYS A 176 -0.32 -14.12 3.32
C LYS A 176 0.86 -13.72 4.19
N ILE A 177 1.60 -12.73 3.72
CA ILE A 177 2.82 -12.24 4.37
C ILE A 177 2.48 -10.94 5.11
N ASP A 178 2.53 -10.97 6.44
CA ASP A 178 2.31 -9.81 7.29
C ASP A 178 3.65 -9.22 7.73
N LYS A 179 3.87 -7.94 7.43
CA LYS A 179 5.08 -7.18 7.81
C LYS A 179 4.68 -5.85 8.44
N SER A 180 5.56 -5.35 9.29
CA SER A 180 5.40 -4.02 9.87
C SER A 180 6.72 -3.29 9.94
N GLY A 181 6.66 -1.98 10.02
CA GLY A 181 7.84 -1.16 10.08
C GLY A 181 7.55 0.31 10.31
N PHE A 182 8.48 1.14 9.92
CA PHE A 182 8.37 2.59 9.99
C PHE A 182 8.45 3.20 8.60
N HIS A 183 7.94 4.41 8.48
CA HIS A 183 8.13 5.17 7.24
C HIS A 183 8.45 6.63 7.53
N VAL A 184 9.06 7.27 6.55
CA VAL A 184 9.16 8.71 6.45
C VAL A 184 8.54 9.17 5.14
N GLN A 185 7.97 10.36 5.13
CA GLN A 185 7.42 10.96 3.91
C GLN A 185 7.70 12.45 3.87
N ALA A 186 7.81 12.99 2.65
CA ALA A 186 7.93 14.42 2.42
C ALA A 186 7.26 14.78 1.09
N GLY A 187 6.70 15.98 1.02
CA GLY A 187 6.01 16.42 -0.18
C GLY A 187 5.36 17.79 -0.04
N PHE A 188 4.51 18.09 -1.00
CA PHE A 188 3.78 19.32 -1.11
C PHE A 188 2.29 19.09 -0.92
N GLN A 189 1.64 19.97 -0.20
CA GLN A 189 0.19 20.07 -0.09
C GLN A 189 -0.25 21.38 -0.75
N PHE A 190 -1.30 21.29 -1.55
CA PHE A 190 -1.95 22.45 -2.16
C PHE A 190 -3.40 22.47 -1.72
N LYS A 191 -3.81 23.55 -1.09
CA LYS A 191 -5.21 23.81 -0.69
C LYS A 191 -5.80 24.87 -1.60
N LEU A 192 -6.96 24.58 -2.17
CA LEU A 192 -7.76 25.56 -2.91
C LEU A 192 -9.22 25.45 -2.44
N LEU A 193 -9.64 26.41 -1.64
CA LEU A 193 -10.91 26.37 -0.93
C LEU A 193 -11.02 25.11 -0.05
N MET A 194 -11.92 24.19 -0.39
CA MET A 194 -12.11 22.92 0.31
C MET A 194 -11.35 21.75 -0.33
N ILE A 195 -10.68 21.98 -1.45
CA ILE A 195 -9.96 20.93 -2.17
C ILE A 195 -8.54 20.87 -1.64
N ASP A 196 -8.13 19.70 -1.19
CA ASP A 196 -6.78 19.37 -0.79
C ASP A 196 -6.13 18.43 -1.80
N THR A 197 -4.95 18.79 -2.26
CA THR A 197 -4.12 17.95 -3.12
C THR A 197 -2.75 17.79 -2.50
N PHE A 198 -2.23 16.55 -2.47
CA PHE A 198 -0.88 16.26 -1.98
C PHE A 198 -0.09 15.55 -3.08
N VAL A 199 1.18 15.86 -3.17
CA VAL A 199 2.16 15.09 -3.95
C VAL A 199 3.34 14.82 -3.04
N PHE A 200 3.65 13.56 -2.78
CA PHE A 200 4.68 13.20 -1.81
C PHE A 200 5.36 11.88 -2.15
N TYR A 201 6.58 11.77 -1.69
CA TYR A 201 7.34 10.54 -1.67
C TYR A 201 7.35 9.96 -0.26
N ARG A 202 7.13 8.64 -0.16
CA ARG A 202 7.19 7.87 1.09
C ARG A 202 8.26 6.80 0.96
N GLN A 203 9.08 6.67 1.98
CA GLN A 203 10.06 5.62 2.14
C GLN A 203 9.68 4.77 3.35
N SER A 204 9.41 3.49 3.13
CA SER A 204 9.13 2.48 4.16
C SER A 204 10.42 1.75 4.53
N PHE A 205 10.54 1.37 5.81
CA PHE A 205 11.67 0.66 6.39
C PHE A 205 11.15 -0.55 7.17
N GLY A 206 11.76 -1.70 6.97
CA GLY A 206 11.41 -2.98 7.59
C GLY A 206 12.09 -4.14 6.89
N GLU A 207 11.78 -5.36 7.30
CA GLU A 207 12.27 -6.59 6.66
C GLU A 207 11.26 -7.02 5.61
N PHE A 208 11.59 -6.82 4.32
CA PHE A 208 10.69 -7.04 3.19
C PHE A 208 11.19 -8.12 2.22
N GLU A 209 12.12 -8.96 2.62
CA GLU A 209 12.69 -10.03 1.80
C GLU A 209 11.60 -10.96 1.24
N ASP A 210 10.71 -11.46 2.10
CA ASP A 210 9.64 -12.37 1.71
C ASP A 210 8.63 -11.76 0.72
N ILE A 211 8.55 -10.41 0.69
CA ILE A 211 7.65 -9.67 -0.22
C ILE A 211 8.34 -9.37 -1.55
N MET A 212 9.66 -9.08 -1.51
CA MET A 212 10.41 -8.55 -2.65
C MET A 212 11.21 -9.62 -3.39
N GLY A 213 11.25 -10.86 -2.90
CA GLY A 213 12.05 -11.93 -3.47
C GLY A 213 13.56 -11.75 -3.35
N LYS A 214 14.00 -10.76 -2.57
CA LYS A 214 15.40 -10.46 -2.29
C LYS A 214 15.53 -9.70 -0.97
N GLU A 215 16.71 -9.75 -0.35
CA GLU A 215 17.00 -9.00 0.87
C GLU A 215 16.88 -7.49 0.63
N VAL A 216 15.81 -6.90 1.17
CA VAL A 216 15.49 -5.48 1.04
C VAL A 216 14.97 -4.93 2.37
N TRP A 217 15.61 -3.87 2.85
CA TRP A 217 15.23 -3.16 4.09
C TRP A 217 14.35 -1.95 3.85
N THR A 218 14.19 -1.54 2.62
CA THR A 218 13.43 -0.32 2.32
C THR A 218 12.75 -0.41 0.96
N PHE A 219 11.58 0.19 0.85
CA PHE A 219 10.98 0.48 -0.46
C PHE A 219 10.28 1.83 -0.46
N GLY A 220 10.22 2.45 -1.62
CA GLY A 220 9.64 3.76 -1.81
C GLY A 220 8.32 3.76 -2.57
N SER A 221 7.57 4.86 -2.46
CA SER A 221 6.41 5.12 -3.32
C SER A 221 6.24 6.61 -3.58
N LEU A 222 5.83 6.95 -4.79
CA LEU A 222 5.38 8.29 -5.16
C LEU A 222 3.85 8.30 -5.14
N ASN A 223 3.26 9.26 -4.45
CA ASN A 223 1.82 9.30 -4.19
C ASN A 223 1.24 10.68 -4.49
N ILE A 224 0.00 10.66 -4.99
CA ILE A 224 -0.83 11.83 -5.19
C ILE A 224 -2.14 11.60 -4.43
N ARG A 225 -2.60 12.60 -3.71
CA ARG A 225 -3.88 12.60 -3.01
C ARG A 225 -4.76 13.72 -3.49
N LEU A 226 -6.05 13.45 -3.55
CA LEU A 226 -7.09 14.43 -3.79
C LEU A 226 -8.21 14.22 -2.78
N GLY A 227 -8.59 15.25 -2.07
CA GLY A 227 -9.62 15.17 -1.06
C GLY A 227 -10.29 16.49 -0.73
N LEU A 228 -11.10 16.43 0.29
CA LEU A 228 -11.84 17.55 0.83
C LEU A 228 -11.35 17.85 2.24
N GLY A 229 -10.96 19.10 2.49
CA GLY A 229 -10.73 19.65 3.82
C GLY A 229 -12.05 20.05 4.47
N ILE A 230 -12.24 19.64 5.73
CA ILE A 230 -13.47 19.84 6.52
C ILE A 230 -13.15 20.71 7.75
#